data_dd901a0d74853e5d2477ca3e8edc7e62
#
_entry.id   dd901a0d74853e5d2477ca3e8edc7e62
#
_cell.length_a   1.000
_cell.length_b   1.000
_cell.length_c   1.000
_cell.angle_alpha   90.00
_cell.angle_beta   90.00
_cell.angle_gamma   90.00
#
_symmetry.space_group_name_H-M   'P 1'
#
loop_
_entity.id
_entity.type
_entity.pdbx_description
1 polymer ?
#
loop_
_entity_poly.entity_id
_entity_poly.type
_entity_poly.pdbx_seq_one_letter_code
_entity_poly.pdbx_strand_id
1 'polypeptide(L)'
;MMAQSKVLIVEDDEGLREALVDTLALAGYEWLEADCAEDALIKLKAHPVDIVVSDVQMAGMGGLALLRNIKQHWPNLPVLLMTAYANIEDAVSAMKEGAIDYMAKPFAPEVLLNMVSRYAPVKSDDNGDAVVADEKSLRLLSLADKVAKTDANVMILGPSGSGKEVMSRYIHNSSPRKDGPFVAINCAAIPDNMLEATLFGYEKGAFTGAVQACPGKFEQAQGGTILLDEISEMDLNLQAKLLRVLQEREVERLGGRKSIKLDVRVLATSNRDLKQYVQEGNFRDDLYYRLNVFPISWPALRDRKGDIEPLAHHLVERHCTKLGLPVPRIAPQAINKLLSYAWPGNVRELDNVVQRALILSEQGDIASEHILLEGVDWQDASSLQQVVERSDIATPEIKPVAQAEVNKLFNNNGAALGDELRDQEYTIIMDTLVECQGRRKEMADKLGISPRTLRYKLAKMRDAGIDIPN
;
A
#
# COMPACT_ATOMS: atom_id res chain seq x y z
N MET A 1 -8.64 4.94 -22.51
CA MET A 1 -9.13 4.32 -21.25
C MET A 1 -8.28 3.10 -21.02
N MET A 2 -7.29 3.15 -20.14
CA MET A 2 -6.47 1.97 -19.81
C MET A 2 -7.11 1.27 -18.62
N ALA A 3 -7.21 -0.04 -18.69
CA ALA A 3 -8.00 -0.86 -17.79
C ALA A 3 -7.28 -0.99 -16.44
N GLN A 4 -7.76 -0.30 -15.41
CA GLN A 4 -7.44 -0.64 -14.02
C GLN A 4 -7.89 -2.07 -13.73
N SER A 5 -7.18 -2.78 -12.84
CA SER A 5 -7.60 -4.14 -12.47
C SER A 5 -8.96 -4.09 -11.80
N LYS A 6 -9.90 -4.82 -12.37
CA LYS A 6 -11.31 -4.80 -11.97
C LYS A 6 -11.65 -5.99 -11.09
N VAL A 7 -12.14 -5.70 -9.88
CA VAL A 7 -12.52 -6.69 -8.87
C VAL A 7 -14.05 -6.82 -8.83
N LEU A 8 -14.58 -8.03 -8.93
CA LEU A 8 -15.99 -8.28 -8.65
C LEU A 8 -16.15 -8.76 -7.20
N ILE A 9 -16.88 -7.99 -6.40
CA ILE A 9 -17.25 -8.35 -5.01
C ILE A 9 -18.63 -8.97 -5.04
N VAL A 10 -18.79 -10.12 -4.36
CA VAL A 10 -20.06 -10.83 -4.24
C VAL A 10 -20.32 -11.09 -2.76
N GLU A 11 -21.24 -10.33 -2.17
CA GLU A 11 -21.54 -10.32 -0.74
C GLU A 11 -23.00 -9.93 -0.53
N ASP A 12 -23.77 -10.69 0.23
CA ASP A 12 -25.18 -10.41 0.47
C ASP A 12 -25.40 -9.40 1.61
N ASP A 13 -24.47 -9.29 2.56
CA ASP A 13 -24.50 -8.22 3.57
C ASP A 13 -24.11 -6.86 2.94
N GLU A 14 -25.06 -5.92 2.90
CA GLU A 14 -24.88 -4.60 2.30
C GLU A 14 -23.77 -3.78 2.98
N GLY A 15 -23.71 -3.80 4.33
CA GLY A 15 -22.72 -3.02 5.07
C GLY A 15 -21.29 -3.54 4.85
N LEU A 16 -21.12 -4.86 4.80
CA LEU A 16 -19.81 -5.46 4.52
C LEU A 16 -19.42 -5.25 3.05
N ARG A 17 -20.37 -5.37 2.12
CA ARG A 17 -20.13 -5.12 0.69
C ARG A 17 -19.63 -3.69 0.46
N GLU A 18 -20.29 -2.69 1.06
CA GLU A 18 -19.87 -1.29 0.99
C GLU A 18 -18.44 -1.09 1.53
N ALA A 19 -18.13 -1.64 2.71
CA ALA A 19 -16.80 -1.55 3.31
C ALA A 19 -15.70 -2.20 2.45
N LEU A 20 -15.99 -3.32 1.77
CA LEU A 20 -15.07 -3.97 0.84
C LEU A 20 -14.83 -3.12 -0.42
N VAL A 21 -15.90 -2.53 -0.95
CA VAL A 21 -15.85 -1.61 -2.10
C VAL A 21 -14.99 -0.39 -1.76
N ASP A 22 -15.25 0.26 -0.63
CA ASP A 22 -14.49 1.43 -0.19
C ASP A 22 -13.01 1.10 -0.01
N THR A 23 -12.70 -0.06 0.57
CA THR A 23 -11.32 -0.53 0.74
C THR A 23 -10.60 -0.68 -0.60
N LEU A 24 -11.24 -1.26 -1.60
CA LEU A 24 -10.67 -1.44 -2.94
C LEU A 24 -10.57 -0.12 -3.72
N ALA A 25 -11.56 0.74 -3.59
CA ALA A 25 -11.57 2.08 -4.20
C ALA A 25 -10.40 2.92 -3.71
N LEU A 26 -10.17 2.96 -2.38
CA LEU A 26 -9.03 3.66 -1.77
C LEU A 26 -7.68 3.11 -2.22
N ALA A 27 -7.62 1.81 -2.56
CA ALA A 27 -6.40 1.17 -3.08
C ALA A 27 -6.25 1.30 -4.61
N GLY A 28 -7.15 1.98 -5.31
CA GLY A 28 -7.05 2.25 -6.74
C GLY A 28 -7.51 1.10 -7.66
N TYR A 29 -8.36 0.19 -7.17
CA TYR A 29 -9.01 -0.82 -7.98
C TYR A 29 -10.31 -0.30 -8.59
N GLU A 30 -10.63 -0.71 -9.81
CA GLU A 30 -12.01 -0.66 -10.30
C GLU A 30 -12.80 -1.83 -9.69
N TRP A 31 -14.09 -1.61 -9.43
CA TRP A 31 -14.92 -2.64 -8.84
C TRP A 31 -16.26 -2.79 -9.55
N LEU A 32 -16.81 -3.98 -9.38
CA LEU A 32 -18.21 -4.30 -9.59
C LEU A 32 -18.69 -4.96 -8.30
N GLU A 33 -19.91 -4.71 -7.90
CA GLU A 33 -20.52 -5.34 -6.73
C GLU A 33 -21.72 -6.18 -7.16
N ALA A 34 -21.98 -7.28 -6.46
CA ALA A 34 -23.14 -8.13 -6.64
C ALA A 34 -23.64 -8.57 -5.26
N ASP A 35 -24.94 -8.57 -5.04
CA ASP A 35 -25.59 -9.00 -3.80
C ASP A 35 -25.87 -10.50 -3.76
N CYS A 36 -25.73 -11.20 -4.89
CA CYS A 36 -25.96 -12.63 -5.04
C CYS A 36 -25.11 -13.22 -6.19
N ALA A 37 -25.01 -14.53 -6.21
CA ALA A 37 -24.24 -15.26 -7.21
C ALA A 37 -24.83 -15.12 -8.63
N GLU A 38 -26.15 -15.02 -8.73
CA GLU A 38 -26.87 -14.87 -9.99
C GLU A 38 -26.55 -13.52 -10.66
N ASP A 39 -26.55 -12.42 -9.90
CA ASP A 39 -26.15 -11.09 -10.38
C ASP A 39 -24.68 -11.07 -10.75
N ALA A 40 -23.83 -11.73 -9.96
CA ALA A 40 -22.40 -11.87 -10.26
C ALA A 40 -22.16 -12.53 -11.64
N LEU A 41 -22.88 -13.60 -11.96
CA LEU A 41 -22.79 -14.28 -13.26
C LEU A 41 -23.27 -13.39 -14.42
N ILE A 42 -24.27 -12.55 -14.22
CA ILE A 42 -24.74 -11.58 -15.21
C ILE A 42 -23.65 -10.54 -15.47
N LYS A 43 -23.05 -9.99 -14.41
CA LYS A 43 -21.97 -8.99 -14.52
C LYS A 43 -20.70 -9.54 -15.15
N LEU A 44 -20.33 -10.79 -14.85
CA LEU A 44 -19.19 -11.46 -15.48
C LEU A 44 -19.36 -11.68 -17.00
N LYS A 45 -20.60 -11.83 -17.49
CA LYS A 45 -20.88 -11.91 -18.93
C LYS A 45 -20.82 -10.54 -19.60
N ALA A 46 -21.15 -9.48 -18.89
CA ALA A 46 -21.25 -8.12 -19.43
C ALA A 46 -19.90 -7.36 -19.34
N HIS A 47 -19.06 -7.68 -18.38
CA HIS A 47 -17.83 -6.92 -18.09
C HIS A 47 -16.63 -7.84 -17.91
N PRO A 48 -15.43 -7.47 -18.43
CA PRO A 48 -14.18 -8.14 -18.08
C PRO A 48 -13.84 -7.86 -16.61
N VAL A 49 -13.45 -8.93 -15.88
CA VAL A 49 -13.09 -8.90 -14.47
C VAL A 49 -11.76 -9.62 -14.30
N ASP A 50 -10.85 -9.05 -13.50
CA ASP A 50 -9.51 -9.62 -13.27
C ASP A 50 -9.50 -10.60 -12.08
N ILE A 51 -10.39 -10.42 -11.08
CA ILE A 51 -10.56 -11.30 -9.92
C ILE A 51 -11.99 -11.21 -9.36
N VAL A 52 -12.48 -12.31 -8.82
CA VAL A 52 -13.75 -12.38 -8.06
C VAL A 52 -13.43 -12.61 -6.60
N VAL A 53 -14.04 -11.80 -5.70
CA VAL A 53 -14.01 -11.96 -4.24
C VAL A 53 -15.43 -12.25 -3.80
N SER A 54 -15.71 -13.48 -3.32
CA SER A 54 -17.07 -13.92 -3.03
C SER A 54 -17.21 -14.46 -1.61
N ASP A 55 -18.30 -14.13 -0.95
CA ASP A 55 -18.70 -14.88 0.25
C ASP A 55 -19.07 -16.34 -0.15
N VAL A 56 -18.76 -17.26 0.75
CA VAL A 56 -19.16 -18.66 0.66
C VAL A 56 -20.65 -18.83 0.98
N GLN A 57 -21.14 -18.09 1.99
CA GLN A 57 -22.50 -18.22 2.52
C GLN A 57 -23.36 -17.05 2.04
N MET A 58 -24.14 -17.28 1.00
CA MET A 58 -25.10 -16.31 0.47
C MET A 58 -26.45 -16.98 0.27
N ALA A 59 -27.53 -16.22 0.31
CA ALA A 59 -28.86 -16.71 0.00
C ALA A 59 -28.96 -17.22 -1.47
N GLY A 60 -29.68 -18.29 -1.72
CA GLY A 60 -29.82 -18.87 -3.05
C GLY A 60 -28.61 -19.70 -3.47
N MET A 61 -27.93 -19.27 -4.53
CA MET A 61 -26.69 -19.93 -5.00
C MET A 61 -25.51 -19.46 -4.11
N GLY A 62 -24.96 -20.36 -3.30
CA GLY A 62 -23.80 -20.05 -2.46
C GLY A 62 -22.50 -19.89 -3.27
N GLY A 63 -21.46 -19.30 -2.63
CA GLY A 63 -20.18 -18.98 -3.27
C GLY A 63 -19.42 -20.19 -3.85
N LEU A 64 -19.56 -21.39 -3.29
CA LEU A 64 -18.98 -22.61 -3.88
C LEU A 64 -19.66 -23.01 -5.19
N ALA A 65 -20.97 -22.86 -5.28
CA ALA A 65 -21.68 -23.11 -6.54
C ALA A 65 -21.34 -22.04 -7.59
N LEU A 66 -21.18 -20.79 -7.16
CA LEU A 66 -20.67 -19.71 -8.02
C LEU A 66 -19.26 -20.02 -8.52
N LEU A 67 -18.35 -20.47 -7.66
CA LEU A 67 -16.99 -20.87 -8.04
C LEU A 67 -17.00 -21.93 -9.15
N ARG A 68 -17.78 -23.00 -8.99
CA ARG A 68 -17.91 -24.08 -10.02
C ARG A 68 -18.38 -23.52 -11.36
N ASN A 69 -19.41 -22.66 -11.35
CA ASN A 69 -19.90 -21.99 -12.55
C ASN A 69 -18.83 -21.11 -13.20
N ILE A 70 -18.10 -20.33 -12.42
CA ILE A 70 -17.01 -19.48 -12.92
C ILE A 70 -15.92 -20.36 -13.56
N LYS A 71 -15.48 -21.41 -12.88
CA LYS A 71 -14.41 -22.29 -13.40
C LYS A 71 -14.80 -23.07 -14.64
N GLN A 72 -16.07 -23.32 -14.83
CA GLN A 72 -16.60 -23.97 -16.04
C GLN A 72 -16.57 -23.04 -17.25
N HIS A 73 -16.86 -21.74 -17.08
CA HIS A 73 -16.97 -20.76 -18.16
C HIS A 73 -15.74 -19.88 -18.33
N TRP A 74 -15.04 -19.59 -17.23
CA TRP A 74 -13.82 -18.76 -17.14
C TRP A 74 -12.74 -19.50 -16.33
N PRO A 75 -12.10 -20.55 -16.85
CA PRO A 75 -11.18 -21.41 -16.09
C PRO A 75 -10.01 -20.64 -15.44
N ASN A 76 -9.53 -19.61 -16.12
CA ASN A 76 -8.37 -18.81 -15.70
C ASN A 76 -8.72 -17.64 -14.78
N LEU A 77 -10.01 -17.30 -14.60
CA LEU A 77 -10.41 -16.20 -13.73
C LEU A 77 -10.16 -16.58 -12.27
N PRO A 78 -9.32 -15.81 -11.54
CA PRO A 78 -9.06 -16.05 -10.14
C PRO A 78 -10.32 -15.78 -9.30
N VAL A 79 -10.59 -16.68 -8.34
CA VAL A 79 -11.71 -16.55 -7.39
C VAL A 79 -11.17 -16.71 -5.97
N LEU A 80 -11.30 -15.66 -5.16
CA LEU A 80 -11.01 -15.62 -3.73
C LEU A 80 -12.31 -15.80 -2.96
N LEU A 81 -12.35 -16.71 -2.00
CA LEU A 81 -13.53 -16.96 -1.18
C LEU A 81 -13.36 -16.37 0.23
N MET A 82 -14.46 -15.79 0.75
CA MET A 82 -14.56 -15.27 2.12
C MET A 82 -15.55 -16.14 2.90
N THR A 83 -15.31 -16.37 4.20
CA THR A 83 -16.23 -17.13 5.04
C THR A 83 -16.20 -16.71 6.49
N ALA A 84 -17.36 -16.79 7.16
CA ALA A 84 -17.49 -16.60 8.60
C ALA A 84 -17.02 -17.83 9.42
N TYR A 85 -16.97 -19.02 8.80
CA TYR A 85 -16.58 -20.27 9.46
C TYR A 85 -15.30 -20.81 8.86
N ALA A 86 -14.19 -20.64 9.56
CA ALA A 86 -12.87 -21.19 9.19
C ALA A 86 -12.84 -22.72 9.44
N ASN A 87 -13.66 -23.49 8.71
CA ASN A 87 -13.57 -24.94 8.74
C ASN A 87 -12.53 -25.39 7.69
N ILE A 88 -11.55 -26.17 8.14
CA ILE A 88 -10.45 -26.66 7.29
C ILE A 88 -10.98 -27.52 6.13
N GLU A 89 -12.05 -28.28 6.35
CA GLU A 89 -12.64 -29.15 5.32
C GLU A 89 -13.27 -28.34 4.19
N ASP A 90 -13.98 -27.25 4.50
CA ASP A 90 -14.60 -26.37 3.51
C ASP A 90 -13.57 -25.59 2.69
N ALA A 91 -12.51 -25.11 3.34
CA ALA A 91 -11.38 -24.46 2.68
C ALA A 91 -10.69 -25.42 1.69
N VAL A 92 -10.41 -26.66 2.11
CA VAL A 92 -9.81 -27.69 1.27
C VAL A 92 -10.72 -28.05 0.10
N SER A 93 -12.03 -28.09 0.29
CA SER A 93 -13.00 -28.37 -0.77
C SER A 93 -13.01 -27.23 -1.80
N ALA A 94 -13.09 -25.99 -1.35
CA ALA A 94 -13.03 -24.81 -2.20
C ALA A 94 -11.77 -24.74 -3.07
N MET A 95 -10.62 -25.06 -2.49
CA MET A 95 -9.35 -25.09 -3.22
C MET A 95 -9.30 -26.23 -4.24
N LYS A 96 -9.86 -27.39 -3.95
CA LYS A 96 -9.99 -28.50 -4.93
C LYS A 96 -10.90 -28.12 -6.09
N GLU A 97 -11.90 -27.29 -5.87
CA GLU A 97 -12.82 -26.80 -6.88
C GLU A 97 -12.26 -25.62 -7.69
N GLY A 98 -11.04 -25.18 -7.39
CA GLY A 98 -10.30 -24.19 -8.16
C GLY A 98 -10.34 -22.76 -7.61
N ALA A 99 -10.76 -22.54 -6.35
CA ALA A 99 -10.50 -21.27 -5.67
C ALA A 99 -8.99 -21.02 -5.62
N ILE A 100 -8.57 -19.76 -5.74
CA ILE A 100 -7.13 -19.44 -5.69
C ILE A 100 -6.66 -19.25 -4.25
N ASP A 101 -7.58 -18.78 -3.37
CA ASP A 101 -7.30 -18.59 -1.96
C ASP A 101 -8.61 -18.50 -1.17
N TYR A 102 -8.49 -18.43 0.16
CA TYR A 102 -9.61 -18.50 1.09
C TYR A 102 -9.33 -17.59 2.30
N MET A 103 -10.28 -16.75 2.67
CA MET A 103 -10.13 -15.74 3.71
C MET A 103 -11.21 -15.89 4.80
N ALA A 104 -10.80 -15.95 6.07
CA ALA A 104 -11.72 -16.06 7.19
C ALA A 104 -12.17 -14.70 7.69
N LYS A 105 -13.48 -14.47 7.80
CA LYS A 105 -14.09 -13.29 8.45
C LYS A 105 -14.04 -13.45 9.99
N PRO A 106 -13.77 -12.39 10.78
CA PRO A 106 -13.43 -11.03 10.35
C PRO A 106 -11.95 -10.90 9.97
N PHE A 107 -11.64 -10.08 8.97
CA PHE A 107 -10.29 -9.77 8.52
C PHE A 107 -10.05 -8.26 8.46
N ALA A 108 -8.78 -7.86 8.54
CA ALA A 108 -8.39 -6.47 8.37
C ALA A 108 -8.37 -6.09 6.87
N PRO A 109 -8.65 -4.82 6.51
CA PRO A 109 -8.61 -4.34 5.12
C PRO A 109 -7.32 -4.68 4.39
N GLU A 110 -6.17 -4.63 5.08
CA GLU A 110 -4.85 -4.94 4.53
C GLU A 110 -4.75 -6.39 4.05
N VAL A 111 -5.46 -7.34 4.69
CA VAL A 111 -5.47 -8.76 4.29
C VAL A 111 -6.16 -8.92 2.94
N LEU A 112 -7.33 -8.26 2.75
CA LEU A 112 -8.02 -8.24 1.47
C LEU A 112 -7.13 -7.66 0.37
N LEU A 113 -6.53 -6.48 0.62
CA LEU A 113 -5.68 -5.80 -0.35
C LEU A 113 -4.45 -6.63 -0.73
N ASN A 114 -3.81 -7.27 0.25
CA ASN A 114 -2.68 -8.17 0.00
C ASN A 114 -3.07 -9.38 -0.86
N MET A 115 -4.24 -9.98 -0.61
CA MET A 115 -4.73 -11.10 -1.40
C MET A 115 -5.14 -10.68 -2.81
N VAL A 116 -5.89 -9.59 -2.95
CA VAL A 116 -6.30 -9.07 -4.27
C VAL A 116 -5.08 -8.65 -5.09
N SER A 117 -4.14 -7.90 -4.51
CA SER A 117 -2.92 -7.45 -5.21
C SER A 117 -2.01 -8.60 -5.67
N ARG A 118 -2.08 -9.74 -4.98
CA ARG A 118 -1.32 -10.94 -5.34
C ARG A 118 -1.80 -11.58 -6.65
N TYR A 119 -3.10 -11.53 -6.92
CA TYR A 119 -3.73 -12.24 -8.04
C TYR A 119 -4.25 -11.30 -9.13
N ALA A 120 -4.56 -10.07 -8.78
CA ALA A 120 -4.92 -8.98 -9.69
C ALA A 120 -4.15 -7.71 -9.27
N PRO A 121 -2.84 -7.65 -9.54
CA PRO A 121 -2.06 -6.46 -9.22
C PRO A 121 -2.68 -5.26 -9.91
N VAL A 122 -2.79 -4.14 -9.19
CA VAL A 122 -3.21 -2.87 -9.80
C VAL A 122 -2.32 -2.65 -11.00
N LYS A 123 -2.91 -2.63 -12.18
CA LYS A 123 -2.20 -2.22 -13.40
C LYS A 123 -1.90 -0.74 -13.20
N SER A 124 -0.74 -0.44 -12.59
CA SER A 124 -0.29 0.94 -12.48
C SER A 124 -0.19 1.47 -13.90
N ASP A 125 -0.88 2.56 -14.19
CA ASP A 125 -0.74 3.33 -15.46
C ASP A 125 0.65 3.95 -15.65
N ASP A 126 1.57 3.58 -14.78
CA ASP A 126 2.96 3.92 -14.88
C ASP A 126 3.55 3.01 -15.99
N ASN A 127 3.46 3.47 -17.23
CA ASN A 127 4.09 2.84 -18.40
C ASN A 127 5.61 2.68 -18.21
N GLY A 128 6.14 2.97 -17.03
CA GLY A 128 7.56 2.96 -16.73
C GLY A 128 8.32 4.06 -17.50
N ASP A 129 7.61 5.00 -18.09
CA ASP A 129 8.21 6.15 -18.76
C ASP A 129 8.80 7.06 -17.67
N ALA A 130 10.13 7.00 -17.55
CA ALA A 130 10.84 7.87 -16.62
C ALA A 130 10.73 9.33 -17.12
N VAL A 131 9.97 10.16 -16.37
CA VAL A 131 9.90 11.59 -16.64
C VAL A 131 11.19 12.25 -16.19
N VAL A 132 12.02 12.64 -17.14
CA VAL A 132 13.34 13.25 -16.93
C VAL A 132 13.58 14.38 -17.91
N ALA A 133 14.21 15.46 -17.44
CA ALA A 133 14.64 16.58 -18.26
C ALA A 133 16.03 17.09 -17.85
N ASP A 134 16.48 16.77 -16.65
CA ASP A 134 17.82 17.12 -16.16
C ASP A 134 18.90 16.34 -16.92
N GLU A 135 19.98 17.00 -17.26
CA GLU A 135 21.09 16.40 -18.04
C GLU A 135 21.68 15.15 -17.35
N LYS A 136 21.76 15.15 -16.00
CA LYS A 136 22.27 14.01 -15.24
C LYS A 136 21.32 12.81 -15.38
N SER A 137 20.03 13.06 -15.28
CA SER A 137 18.99 12.02 -15.43
C SER A 137 18.98 11.44 -16.84
N LEU A 138 19.07 12.30 -17.87
CA LEU A 138 19.16 11.87 -19.29
C LEU A 138 20.39 11.01 -19.56
N ARG A 139 21.55 11.36 -19.00
CA ARG A 139 22.77 10.55 -19.10
C ARG A 139 22.60 9.17 -18.46
N LEU A 140 21.97 9.12 -17.28
CA LEU A 140 21.71 7.86 -16.59
C LEU A 140 20.69 7.00 -17.34
N LEU A 141 19.67 7.62 -17.96
CA LEU A 141 18.71 6.91 -18.81
C LEU A 141 19.40 6.29 -20.04
N SER A 142 20.28 7.06 -20.71
CA SER A 142 21.07 6.53 -21.83
C SER A 142 21.97 5.35 -21.41
N LEU A 143 22.49 5.36 -20.17
CA LEU A 143 23.24 4.25 -19.61
C LEU A 143 22.33 3.05 -19.33
N ALA A 144 21.13 3.30 -18.76
CA ALA A 144 20.11 2.29 -18.53
C ALA A 144 19.68 1.59 -19.83
N ASP A 145 19.50 2.33 -20.93
CA ASP A 145 19.20 1.76 -22.26
C ASP A 145 20.27 0.78 -22.76
N LYS A 146 21.54 1.11 -22.52
CA LYS A 146 22.65 0.23 -22.92
C LYS A 146 22.65 -1.07 -22.14
N VAL A 147 22.46 -0.97 -20.81
CA VAL A 147 22.43 -2.15 -19.94
C VAL A 147 21.14 -2.94 -20.07
N ALA A 148 20.02 -2.30 -20.42
CA ALA A 148 18.75 -2.95 -20.66
C ALA A 148 18.84 -4.04 -21.72
N LYS A 149 19.66 -3.83 -22.76
CA LYS A 149 19.88 -4.78 -23.87
C LYS A 149 20.71 -6.01 -23.49
N THR A 150 21.17 -6.10 -22.25
CA THR A 150 21.96 -7.22 -21.72
C THR A 150 21.18 -7.96 -20.63
N ASP A 151 21.57 -9.19 -20.32
CA ASP A 151 21.02 -9.95 -19.18
C ASP A 151 21.80 -9.72 -17.86
N ALA A 152 22.66 -8.69 -17.79
CA ALA A 152 23.41 -8.39 -16.59
C ALA A 152 22.50 -7.96 -15.44
N ASN A 153 22.87 -8.37 -14.22
CA ASN A 153 22.23 -7.86 -13.01
C ASN A 153 22.53 -6.36 -12.86
N VAL A 154 21.53 -5.58 -12.47
CA VAL A 154 21.68 -4.15 -12.25
C VAL A 154 21.37 -3.81 -10.80
N MET A 155 22.27 -3.05 -10.18
CA MET A 155 22.10 -2.51 -8.84
C MET A 155 21.80 -1.02 -8.96
N ILE A 156 20.62 -0.58 -8.53
CA ILE A 156 20.21 0.81 -8.54
C ILE A 156 20.29 1.37 -7.13
N LEU A 157 21.24 2.26 -6.92
CA LEU A 157 21.51 2.91 -5.64
C LEU A 157 20.94 4.32 -5.64
N GLY A 158 20.39 4.77 -4.54
CA GLY A 158 19.88 6.14 -4.41
C GLY A 158 18.93 6.32 -3.23
N PRO A 159 18.67 7.57 -2.83
CA PRO A 159 17.87 7.86 -1.65
C PRO A 159 16.42 7.34 -1.79
N SER A 160 15.75 7.15 -0.65
CA SER A 160 14.35 6.73 -0.62
C SER A 160 13.48 7.75 -1.35
N GLY A 161 12.44 7.26 -2.05
CA GLY A 161 11.51 8.11 -2.80
C GLY A 161 12.08 8.79 -4.04
N SER A 162 13.31 8.47 -4.48
CA SER A 162 13.94 9.09 -5.64
C SER A 162 13.46 8.55 -7.00
N GLY A 163 12.68 7.44 -7.03
CA GLY A 163 12.16 6.83 -8.25
C GLY A 163 12.99 5.63 -8.75
N LYS A 164 13.70 4.92 -7.85
CA LYS A 164 14.47 3.70 -8.20
C LYS A 164 13.61 2.61 -8.85
N GLU A 165 12.37 2.42 -8.40
CA GLU A 165 11.45 1.46 -9.00
C GLU A 165 11.07 1.85 -10.44
N VAL A 166 10.80 3.15 -10.71
CA VAL A 166 10.52 3.66 -12.05
C VAL A 166 11.69 3.38 -13.00
N MET A 167 12.92 3.62 -12.55
CA MET A 167 14.13 3.27 -13.30
C MET A 167 14.22 1.76 -13.57
N SER A 168 13.86 0.93 -12.60
CA SER A 168 13.86 -0.54 -12.77
C SER A 168 12.83 -0.99 -13.82
N ARG A 169 11.63 -0.42 -13.81
CA ARG A 169 10.59 -0.67 -14.84
C ARG A 169 11.06 -0.19 -16.22
N TYR A 170 11.69 0.98 -16.28
CA TYR A 170 12.26 1.50 -17.53
C TYR A 170 13.29 0.54 -18.12
N ILE A 171 14.21 0.00 -17.30
CA ILE A 171 15.20 -1.00 -17.72
C ILE A 171 14.51 -2.27 -18.24
N HIS A 172 13.46 -2.74 -17.57
CA HIS A 172 12.70 -3.90 -18.01
C HIS A 172 12.01 -3.64 -19.37
N ASN A 173 11.28 -2.53 -19.49
CA ASN A 173 10.54 -2.14 -20.69
C ASN A 173 11.46 -1.91 -21.91
N SER A 174 12.71 -1.46 -21.67
CA SER A 174 13.73 -1.28 -22.70
C SER A 174 14.54 -2.55 -23.00
N SER A 175 14.21 -3.69 -22.36
CA SER A 175 14.94 -4.95 -22.50
C SER A 175 14.31 -5.91 -23.50
N PRO A 176 15.04 -6.94 -23.95
CA PRO A 176 14.46 -8.05 -24.73
C PRO A 176 13.37 -8.83 -23.97
N ARG A 177 13.28 -8.66 -22.65
CA ARG A 177 12.29 -9.33 -21.76
C ARG A 177 11.07 -8.46 -21.45
N LYS A 178 10.84 -7.35 -22.17
CA LYS A 178 9.75 -6.40 -21.96
C LYS A 178 8.35 -7.01 -21.99
N ASP A 179 8.18 -8.07 -22.79
CA ASP A 179 6.91 -8.79 -22.92
C ASP A 179 6.74 -9.90 -21.86
N GLY A 180 7.79 -10.15 -21.05
CA GLY A 180 7.78 -11.09 -19.93
C GLY A 180 7.27 -10.45 -18.64
N PRO A 181 7.08 -11.25 -17.58
CA PRO A 181 6.62 -10.71 -16.31
C PRO A 181 7.65 -9.79 -15.66
N PHE A 182 7.19 -8.67 -15.08
CA PHE A 182 7.97 -7.84 -14.16
C PHE A 182 7.42 -8.05 -12.74
N VAL A 183 8.20 -8.74 -11.91
CA VAL A 183 7.81 -9.08 -10.54
C VAL A 183 8.63 -8.26 -9.57
N ALA A 184 8.02 -7.27 -8.93
CA ALA A 184 8.66 -6.46 -7.90
C ALA A 184 8.34 -7.00 -6.50
N ILE A 185 9.33 -7.00 -5.62
CA ILE A 185 9.18 -7.34 -4.21
C ILE A 185 9.96 -6.36 -3.36
N ASN A 186 9.31 -5.76 -2.38
CA ASN A 186 9.96 -4.91 -1.40
C ASN A 186 10.39 -5.76 -0.20
N CYS A 187 11.72 -5.90 0.00
CA CYS A 187 12.28 -6.72 1.06
C CYS A 187 12.05 -6.13 2.46
N ALA A 188 11.90 -4.81 2.58
CA ALA A 188 11.61 -4.15 3.85
C ALA A 188 10.15 -4.26 4.31
N ALA A 189 9.21 -4.49 3.37
CA ALA A 189 7.78 -4.53 3.67
C ALA A 189 7.29 -5.88 4.20
N ILE A 190 8.11 -6.94 4.09
CA ILE A 190 7.72 -8.32 4.41
C ILE A 190 8.61 -8.83 5.55
N PRO A 191 8.04 -9.37 6.65
CA PRO A 191 8.83 -10.02 7.71
C PRO A 191 9.70 -11.14 7.16
N ASP A 192 10.93 -11.31 7.70
CA ASP A 192 11.95 -12.22 7.18
C ASP A 192 11.48 -13.66 7.01
N ASN A 193 10.73 -14.18 7.98
CA ASN A 193 10.16 -15.53 7.93
C ASN A 193 9.14 -15.74 6.80
N MET A 194 8.47 -14.68 6.36
CA MET A 194 7.53 -14.70 5.24
C MET A 194 8.21 -14.36 3.92
N LEU A 195 9.28 -13.55 3.95
CA LEU A 195 10.03 -13.14 2.77
C LEU A 195 10.66 -14.35 2.08
N GLU A 196 11.20 -15.29 2.86
CA GLU A 196 11.77 -16.55 2.34
C GLU A 196 10.73 -17.37 1.57
N ALA A 197 9.57 -17.61 2.19
CA ALA A 197 8.46 -18.33 1.57
C ALA A 197 7.93 -17.63 0.32
N THR A 198 7.91 -16.30 0.35
CA THR A 198 7.45 -15.46 -0.77
C THR A 198 8.43 -15.51 -1.95
N LEU A 199 9.74 -15.40 -1.69
CA LEU A 199 10.76 -15.41 -2.75
C LEU A 199 10.91 -16.77 -3.41
N PHE A 200 11.05 -17.82 -2.61
CA PHE A 200 11.43 -19.15 -3.10
C PHE A 200 10.26 -20.13 -3.23
N GLY A 201 9.09 -19.79 -2.64
CA GLY A 201 7.95 -20.68 -2.60
C GLY A 201 8.07 -21.77 -1.55
N TYR A 202 7.02 -22.57 -1.40
CA TYR A 202 6.98 -23.64 -0.41
C TYR A 202 6.15 -24.82 -0.91
N GLU A 203 6.50 -26.01 -0.44
CA GLU A 203 5.73 -27.23 -0.63
C GLU A 203 4.70 -27.40 0.49
N LYS A 204 3.69 -28.21 0.24
CA LYS A 204 2.69 -28.58 1.26
C LYS A 204 3.38 -29.15 2.50
N GLY A 205 3.04 -28.58 3.67
CA GLY A 205 3.59 -29.02 4.96
C GLY A 205 4.97 -28.43 5.32
N ALA A 206 5.49 -27.49 4.56
CA ALA A 206 6.78 -26.86 4.83
C ALA A 206 6.83 -26.12 6.18
N PHE A 207 5.69 -25.59 6.61
CA PHE A 207 5.51 -24.94 7.92
C PHE A 207 4.04 -25.06 8.37
N THR A 208 3.76 -24.71 9.63
CA THR A 208 2.38 -24.67 10.16
C THR A 208 1.56 -23.65 9.38
N GLY A 209 0.54 -24.12 8.63
CA GLY A 209 -0.27 -23.28 7.73
C GLY A 209 0.02 -23.47 6.24
N ALA A 210 1.07 -24.20 5.84
CA ALA A 210 1.35 -24.56 4.45
C ALA A 210 0.42 -25.70 3.97
N VAL A 211 -0.85 -25.38 3.76
CA VAL A 211 -1.89 -26.37 3.36
C VAL A 211 -1.67 -26.84 1.91
N GLN A 212 -1.12 -25.99 1.05
CA GLN A 212 -0.83 -26.26 -0.36
C GLN A 212 0.58 -25.79 -0.72
N ALA A 213 1.12 -26.33 -1.81
CA ALA A 213 2.34 -25.82 -2.40
C ALA A 213 2.07 -24.46 -3.08
N CYS A 214 2.99 -23.51 -2.94
CA CYS A 214 2.89 -22.20 -3.54
C CYS A 214 4.19 -21.84 -4.28
N PRO A 215 4.12 -21.45 -5.58
CA PRO A 215 5.29 -21.01 -6.32
C PRO A 215 5.83 -19.68 -5.77
N GLY A 216 7.16 -19.55 -5.69
CA GLY A 216 7.82 -18.34 -5.25
C GLY A 216 7.83 -17.24 -6.32
N LYS A 217 8.22 -16.02 -5.91
CA LYS A 217 8.34 -14.88 -6.83
C LYS A 217 9.38 -15.10 -7.93
N PHE A 218 10.45 -15.85 -7.66
CA PHE A 218 11.41 -16.25 -8.70
C PHE A 218 10.77 -17.11 -9.78
N GLU A 219 9.92 -18.07 -9.41
CA GLU A 219 9.17 -18.87 -10.37
C GLU A 219 8.15 -18.04 -11.16
N GLN A 220 7.48 -17.08 -10.49
CA GLN A 220 6.53 -16.17 -11.14
C GLN A 220 7.19 -15.22 -12.14
N ALA A 221 8.48 -14.89 -11.94
CA ALA A 221 9.28 -14.04 -12.81
C ALA A 221 9.90 -14.78 -14.00
N GLN A 222 9.59 -16.07 -14.19
CA GLN A 222 10.17 -16.90 -15.25
C GLN A 222 10.00 -16.28 -16.65
N GLY A 223 11.08 -16.19 -17.41
CA GLY A 223 11.12 -15.55 -18.71
C GLY A 223 11.14 -14.01 -18.68
N GLY A 224 11.07 -13.40 -17.49
CA GLY A 224 10.98 -11.97 -17.29
C GLY A 224 12.08 -11.39 -16.39
N THR A 225 11.67 -10.49 -15.51
CA THR A 225 12.55 -9.74 -14.59
C THR A 225 11.99 -9.75 -13.18
N ILE A 226 12.85 -10.00 -12.18
CA ILE A 226 12.53 -9.78 -10.78
C ILE A 226 13.24 -8.53 -10.27
N LEU A 227 12.52 -7.68 -9.55
CA LEU A 227 13.05 -6.54 -8.81
C LEU A 227 13.05 -6.86 -7.31
N LEU A 228 14.24 -6.82 -6.70
CA LEU A 228 14.44 -6.90 -5.26
C LEU A 228 14.64 -5.48 -4.73
N ASP A 229 13.57 -4.84 -4.29
CA ASP A 229 13.60 -3.47 -3.77
C ASP A 229 14.03 -3.48 -2.30
N GLU A 230 14.88 -2.52 -1.92
CA GLU A 230 15.48 -2.38 -0.59
C GLU A 230 16.19 -3.65 -0.10
N ILE A 231 17.06 -4.23 -0.95
CA ILE A 231 17.78 -5.49 -0.70
C ILE A 231 18.64 -5.45 0.59
N SER A 232 19.05 -4.26 1.05
CA SER A 232 19.81 -4.05 2.29
C SER A 232 19.08 -4.48 3.56
N GLU A 233 17.76 -4.60 3.51
CA GLU A 233 16.93 -4.95 4.67
C GLU A 233 16.76 -6.47 4.84
N MET A 234 17.31 -7.28 3.93
CA MET A 234 17.24 -8.74 3.96
C MET A 234 18.21 -9.32 5.00
N ASP A 235 17.76 -10.31 5.78
CA ASP A 235 18.61 -11.00 6.76
C ASP A 235 19.74 -11.82 6.11
N LEU A 236 20.84 -12.09 6.87
CA LEU A 236 22.03 -12.75 6.36
C LEU A 236 21.79 -14.19 5.89
N ASN A 237 20.84 -14.93 6.49
CA ASN A 237 20.54 -16.30 6.09
C ASN A 237 19.84 -16.31 4.73
N LEU A 238 18.91 -15.37 4.56
CA LEU A 238 18.18 -15.20 3.30
C LEU A 238 19.11 -14.72 2.19
N GLN A 239 20.06 -13.82 2.51
CA GLN A 239 21.13 -13.41 1.57
C GLN A 239 21.95 -14.62 1.08
N ALA A 240 22.26 -15.58 1.95
CA ALA A 240 23.00 -16.80 1.57
C ALA A 240 22.20 -17.69 0.60
N LYS A 241 20.87 -17.81 0.81
CA LYS A 241 19.98 -18.54 -0.11
C LYS A 241 19.83 -17.84 -1.44
N LEU A 242 19.65 -16.53 -1.41
CA LEU A 242 19.59 -15.71 -2.62
C LEU A 242 20.87 -15.85 -3.46
N LEU A 243 22.04 -15.82 -2.82
CA LEU A 243 23.31 -16.04 -3.51
C LEU A 243 23.35 -17.36 -4.28
N ARG A 244 22.89 -18.46 -3.67
CA ARG A 244 22.80 -19.76 -4.35
C ARG A 244 21.91 -19.71 -5.56
N VAL A 245 20.70 -19.12 -5.42
CA VAL A 245 19.77 -18.95 -6.56
C VAL A 245 20.40 -18.15 -7.70
N LEU A 246 21.13 -17.08 -7.39
CA LEU A 246 21.82 -16.26 -8.39
C LEU A 246 23.01 -16.98 -9.06
N GLN A 247 23.68 -17.88 -8.35
CA GLN A 247 24.82 -18.63 -8.86
C GLN A 247 24.41 -19.82 -9.71
N GLU A 248 23.47 -20.62 -9.20
CA GLU A 248 23.05 -21.89 -9.79
C GLU A 248 21.94 -21.70 -10.83
N ARG A 249 21.23 -20.55 -10.79
CA ARG A 249 20.03 -20.27 -11.59
C ARG A 249 18.94 -21.33 -11.39
N GLU A 250 18.82 -21.79 -10.18
CA GLU A 250 17.84 -22.78 -9.75
C GLU A 250 17.27 -22.38 -8.39
N VAL A 251 16.03 -22.77 -8.13
CA VAL A 251 15.36 -22.55 -6.85
C VAL A 251 14.79 -23.86 -6.31
N GLU A 252 14.93 -24.06 -5.01
CA GLU A 252 14.24 -25.12 -4.27
C GLU A 252 13.19 -24.47 -3.37
N ARG A 253 11.95 -24.98 -3.41
CA ARG A 253 10.89 -24.54 -2.51
C ARG A 253 11.17 -25.01 -1.08
N LEU A 254 10.73 -24.21 -0.10
CA LEU A 254 10.82 -24.61 1.30
C LEU A 254 10.12 -25.97 1.51
N GLY A 255 10.79 -26.87 2.23
CA GLY A 255 10.29 -28.25 2.44
C GLY A 255 10.36 -29.15 1.22
N GLY A 256 10.75 -28.63 0.06
CA GLY A 256 10.96 -29.38 -1.17
C GLY A 256 12.40 -29.89 -1.33
N ARG A 257 12.58 -30.82 -2.29
CA ARG A 257 13.92 -31.31 -2.72
C ARG A 257 14.08 -31.19 -4.23
N LYS A 258 13.08 -30.64 -4.90
CA LYS A 258 13.10 -30.50 -6.36
C LYS A 258 13.69 -29.16 -6.73
N SER A 259 14.78 -29.18 -7.47
CA SER A 259 15.36 -27.97 -8.07
C SER A 259 14.56 -27.56 -9.33
N ILE A 260 14.26 -26.28 -9.45
CA ILE A 260 13.51 -25.67 -10.54
C ILE A 260 14.43 -24.66 -11.23
N LYS A 261 14.72 -24.88 -12.52
CA LYS A 261 15.57 -24.00 -13.31
C LYS A 261 14.91 -22.63 -13.52
N LEU A 262 15.69 -21.58 -13.37
CA LEU A 262 15.27 -20.20 -13.52
C LEU A 262 15.91 -19.54 -14.75
N ASP A 263 15.08 -18.91 -15.57
CA ASP A 263 15.48 -17.93 -16.57
C ASP A 263 14.90 -16.57 -16.21
N VAL A 264 15.52 -15.90 -15.25
CA VAL A 264 15.05 -14.64 -14.68
C VAL A 264 16.18 -13.63 -14.65
N ARG A 265 15.92 -12.41 -15.14
CA ARG A 265 16.82 -11.27 -14.95
C ARG A 265 16.59 -10.64 -13.59
N VAL A 266 17.68 -10.29 -12.88
CA VAL A 266 17.59 -9.72 -11.53
C VAL A 266 17.99 -8.25 -11.56
N LEU A 267 17.11 -7.40 -11.04
CA LEU A 267 17.38 -6.01 -10.68
C LEU A 267 17.30 -5.90 -9.16
N ALA A 268 18.16 -5.10 -8.55
CA ALA A 268 18.13 -4.85 -7.12
C ALA A 268 18.23 -3.35 -6.83
N THR A 269 17.59 -2.88 -5.76
CA THR A 269 17.71 -1.50 -5.31
C THR A 269 18.18 -1.43 -3.87
N SER A 270 18.84 -0.33 -3.52
CA SER A 270 19.14 0.00 -2.13
C SER A 270 19.17 1.52 -1.93
N ASN A 271 18.75 1.95 -0.74
CA ASN A 271 18.91 3.33 -0.26
C ASN A 271 20.12 3.48 0.69
N ARG A 272 20.80 2.36 1.00
CA ARG A 272 21.96 2.29 1.91
C ARG A 272 23.27 2.21 1.13
N ASP A 273 24.37 2.60 1.75
CA ASP A 273 25.69 2.29 1.26
C ASP A 273 26.03 0.81 1.53
N LEU A 274 25.81 -0.03 0.53
CA LEU A 274 26.04 -1.47 0.65
C LEU A 274 27.50 -1.83 0.92
N LYS A 275 28.48 -0.99 0.51
CA LYS A 275 29.89 -1.24 0.83
C LYS A 275 30.15 -1.09 2.32
N GLN A 276 29.57 -0.05 2.92
CA GLN A 276 29.63 0.14 4.37
C GLN A 276 28.93 -1.00 5.08
N TYR A 277 27.74 -1.44 4.63
CA TYR A 277 26.99 -2.57 5.18
C TYR A 277 27.77 -3.88 5.13
N VAL A 278 28.55 -4.12 4.09
CA VAL A 278 29.49 -5.27 4.00
C VAL A 278 30.55 -5.17 5.08
N GLN A 279 31.17 -4.00 5.28
CA GLN A 279 32.20 -3.79 6.31
C GLN A 279 31.65 -3.97 7.73
N GLU A 280 30.42 -3.59 7.96
CA GLU A 280 29.71 -3.76 9.24
C GLU A 280 29.20 -5.19 9.46
N GLY A 281 29.31 -6.06 8.46
CA GLY A 281 28.82 -7.44 8.54
C GLY A 281 27.30 -7.60 8.38
N ASN A 282 26.59 -6.56 7.99
CA ASN A 282 25.14 -6.55 7.76
C ASN A 282 24.75 -7.03 6.36
N PHE A 283 25.71 -7.09 5.43
CA PHE A 283 25.51 -7.59 4.08
C PHE A 283 26.69 -8.47 3.67
N ARG A 284 26.41 -9.58 2.99
CA ARG A 284 27.46 -10.52 2.54
C ARG A 284 28.24 -9.95 1.36
N ASP A 285 29.56 -10.02 1.42
CA ASP A 285 30.48 -9.57 0.39
C ASP A 285 30.28 -10.33 -0.94
N ASP A 286 30.10 -11.65 -0.87
CA ASP A 286 29.88 -12.51 -2.03
C ASP A 286 28.58 -12.17 -2.78
N LEU A 287 27.49 -11.88 -2.06
CA LEU A 287 26.22 -11.45 -2.63
C LEU A 287 26.33 -10.04 -3.25
N TYR A 288 27.05 -9.14 -2.56
CA TYR A 288 27.28 -7.80 -3.08
C TYR A 288 27.92 -7.84 -4.47
N TYR A 289 29.03 -8.56 -4.66
CA TYR A 289 29.66 -8.66 -5.98
C TYR A 289 28.80 -9.38 -7.02
N ARG A 290 27.94 -10.30 -6.61
CA ARG A 290 27.06 -11.02 -7.54
C ARG A 290 25.90 -10.16 -8.05
N LEU A 291 25.39 -9.23 -7.23
CA LEU A 291 24.33 -8.29 -7.59
C LEU A 291 24.89 -7.04 -8.27
N ASN A 292 26.02 -6.54 -7.80
CA ASN A 292 26.62 -5.27 -8.25
C ASN A 292 27.47 -5.43 -9.52
N VAL A 293 26.93 -6.14 -10.52
CA VAL A 293 27.58 -6.28 -11.83
C VAL A 293 27.55 -4.96 -12.59
N PHE A 294 26.40 -4.27 -12.56
CA PHE A 294 26.24 -2.97 -13.18
C PHE A 294 25.57 -1.99 -12.21
N PRO A 295 26.34 -1.12 -11.51
CA PRO A 295 25.78 -0.12 -10.61
C PRO A 295 25.26 1.10 -11.35
N ILE A 296 24.07 1.56 -11.00
CA ILE A 296 23.48 2.84 -11.40
C ILE A 296 23.20 3.65 -10.13
N SER A 297 23.87 4.78 -9.95
CA SER A 297 23.63 5.70 -8.84
C SER A 297 22.58 6.73 -9.25
N TRP A 298 21.35 6.59 -8.74
CA TRP A 298 20.24 7.49 -9.03
C TRP A 298 20.25 8.66 -8.06
N PRO A 299 20.39 9.93 -8.53
CA PRO A 299 20.58 11.07 -7.65
C PRO A 299 19.31 11.48 -6.90
N ALA A 300 19.49 12.20 -5.78
CA ALA A 300 18.41 12.88 -5.09
C ALA A 300 17.76 13.94 -6.00
N LEU A 301 16.48 14.24 -5.77
CA LEU A 301 15.73 15.21 -6.59
C LEU A 301 16.38 16.61 -6.58
N ARG A 302 16.93 17.04 -5.44
CA ARG A 302 17.67 18.30 -5.30
C ARG A 302 18.89 18.44 -6.23
N ASP A 303 19.50 17.32 -6.64
CA ASP A 303 20.69 17.27 -7.47
C ASP A 303 20.37 17.20 -8.97
N ARG A 304 19.07 17.11 -9.32
CA ARG A 304 18.50 17.06 -10.67
C ARG A 304 17.29 17.98 -10.79
N LYS A 305 17.52 19.26 -10.50
CA LYS A 305 16.44 20.27 -10.43
C LYS A 305 15.65 20.41 -11.73
N GLY A 306 16.27 20.12 -12.88
CA GLY A 306 15.61 20.12 -14.18
C GLY A 306 14.45 19.13 -14.31
N ASP A 307 14.40 18.11 -13.46
CA ASP A 307 13.32 17.12 -13.46
C ASP A 307 12.09 17.60 -12.66
N ILE A 308 12.24 18.58 -11.74
CA ILE A 308 11.18 18.96 -10.78
C ILE A 308 9.92 19.45 -11.50
N GLU A 309 10.05 20.38 -12.43
CA GLU A 309 8.93 20.95 -13.16
C GLU A 309 8.19 19.92 -14.03
N PRO A 310 8.87 19.13 -14.89
CA PRO A 310 8.22 18.06 -15.64
C PRO A 310 7.57 17.02 -14.77
N LEU A 311 8.21 16.62 -13.64
CA LEU A 311 7.63 15.70 -12.68
C LEU A 311 6.36 16.27 -12.04
N ALA A 312 6.37 17.56 -11.63
CA ALA A 312 5.20 18.19 -11.04
C ALA A 312 4.02 18.19 -12.02
N HIS A 313 4.25 18.53 -13.29
CA HIS A 313 3.21 18.48 -14.33
C HIS A 313 2.67 17.07 -14.54
N HIS A 314 3.57 16.08 -14.66
CA HIS A 314 3.19 14.68 -14.82
C HIS A 314 2.37 14.15 -13.62
N LEU A 315 2.75 14.51 -12.39
CA LEU A 315 2.03 14.12 -11.19
C LEU A 315 0.62 14.75 -11.14
N VAL A 316 0.50 16.04 -11.49
CA VAL A 316 -0.80 16.72 -11.61
C VAL A 316 -1.68 16.00 -12.63
N GLU A 317 -1.17 15.75 -13.84
CA GLU A 317 -1.92 15.06 -14.90
C GLU A 317 -2.36 13.66 -14.45
N ARG A 318 -1.48 12.90 -13.81
CA ARG A 318 -1.74 11.56 -13.29
C ARG A 318 -2.86 11.56 -12.24
N HIS A 319 -2.83 12.50 -11.27
CA HIS A 319 -3.86 12.60 -10.25
C HIS A 319 -5.21 13.06 -10.84
N CYS A 320 -5.19 14.07 -11.73
CA CYS A 320 -6.41 14.53 -12.39
C CYS A 320 -7.06 13.46 -13.26
N THR A 321 -6.26 12.68 -13.99
CA THR A 321 -6.76 11.56 -14.81
C THR A 321 -7.44 10.50 -13.93
N LYS A 322 -6.85 10.16 -12.77
CA LYS A 322 -7.45 9.22 -11.81
C LYS A 322 -8.77 9.70 -11.23
N LEU A 323 -8.89 11.00 -10.99
CA LEU A 323 -10.08 11.61 -10.41
C LEU A 323 -11.12 12.03 -11.46
N GLY A 324 -10.81 11.92 -12.75
CA GLY A 324 -11.68 12.42 -13.84
C GLY A 324 -11.82 13.94 -13.85
N LEU A 325 -10.84 14.68 -13.31
CA LEU A 325 -10.84 16.14 -13.21
C LEU A 325 -10.06 16.78 -14.36
N PRO A 326 -10.41 18.04 -14.74
CA PRO A 326 -9.61 18.80 -15.70
C PRO A 326 -8.23 19.09 -15.08
N VAL A 327 -7.18 19.05 -15.92
CA VAL A 327 -5.80 19.31 -15.49
C VAL A 327 -5.61 20.82 -15.25
N PRO A 328 -5.36 21.28 -14.01
CA PRO A 328 -5.12 22.68 -13.71
C PRO A 328 -3.73 23.11 -14.18
N ARG A 329 -3.55 24.41 -14.36
CA ARG A 329 -2.23 24.99 -14.62
C ARG A 329 -1.49 25.21 -13.30
N ILE A 330 -0.19 25.00 -13.31
CA ILE A 330 0.68 25.37 -12.19
C ILE A 330 1.19 26.78 -12.45
N ALA A 331 0.90 27.72 -11.55
CA ALA A 331 1.35 29.10 -11.66
C ALA A 331 2.88 29.21 -11.62
N PRO A 332 3.52 30.14 -12.34
CA PRO A 332 4.99 30.29 -12.33
C PRO A 332 5.59 30.49 -10.93
N GLN A 333 4.86 31.18 -10.04
CA GLN A 333 5.28 31.36 -8.65
C GLN A 333 5.30 30.03 -7.87
N ALA A 334 4.35 29.12 -8.14
CA ALA A 334 4.31 27.79 -7.57
C ALA A 334 5.50 26.94 -8.07
N ILE A 335 5.79 26.99 -9.37
CA ILE A 335 6.98 26.33 -9.95
C ILE A 335 8.27 26.82 -9.28
N ASN A 336 8.44 28.14 -9.11
CA ASN A 336 9.61 28.71 -8.43
C ASN A 336 9.73 28.22 -6.99
N LYS A 337 8.61 28.10 -6.27
CA LYS A 337 8.59 27.54 -4.90
C LYS A 337 9.04 26.08 -4.90
N LEU A 338 8.55 25.26 -5.82
CA LEU A 338 8.98 23.86 -5.98
C LEU A 338 10.49 23.73 -6.30
N LEU A 339 11.03 24.56 -7.20
CA LEU A 339 12.45 24.56 -7.58
C LEU A 339 13.40 25.01 -6.48
N SER A 340 12.91 25.84 -5.53
CA SER A 340 13.72 26.35 -4.42
C SER A 340 13.86 25.40 -3.24
N TYR A 341 13.00 24.38 -3.14
CA TYR A 341 12.97 23.45 -2.00
C TYR A 341 13.96 22.29 -2.17
N ALA A 342 14.44 21.76 -1.04
CA ALA A 342 15.50 20.74 -1.03
C ALA A 342 15.03 19.29 -1.24
N TRP A 343 13.73 19.03 -1.12
CA TRP A 343 13.10 17.73 -1.34
C TRP A 343 13.75 16.58 -0.56
N PRO A 344 13.80 16.60 0.78
CA PRO A 344 14.37 15.51 1.57
C PRO A 344 13.67 14.15 1.30
N GLY A 345 12.35 14.14 1.07
CA GLY A 345 11.56 12.97 0.68
C GLY A 345 11.53 12.70 -0.83
N ASN A 346 12.31 13.46 -1.64
CA ASN A 346 12.44 13.29 -3.07
C ASN A 346 11.09 13.35 -3.82
N VAL A 347 10.89 12.47 -4.82
CA VAL A 347 9.67 12.42 -5.66
C VAL A 347 8.45 12.01 -4.84
N ARG A 348 8.61 11.16 -3.80
CA ARG A 348 7.50 10.78 -2.92
C ARG A 348 6.93 12.00 -2.17
N GLU A 349 7.79 12.88 -1.70
CA GLU A 349 7.37 14.13 -1.07
C GLU A 349 6.74 15.09 -2.08
N LEU A 350 7.35 15.23 -3.28
CA LEU A 350 6.78 16.05 -4.35
C LEU A 350 5.37 15.57 -4.73
N ASP A 351 5.15 14.27 -4.83
CA ASP A 351 3.85 13.66 -5.11
C ASP A 351 2.80 14.05 -4.04
N ASN A 352 3.16 13.93 -2.76
CA ASN A 352 2.28 14.33 -1.66
C ASN A 352 1.98 15.84 -1.67
N VAL A 353 2.96 16.68 -1.99
CA VAL A 353 2.77 18.14 -2.09
C VAL A 353 1.84 18.48 -3.25
N VAL A 354 2.01 17.86 -4.41
CA VAL A 354 1.13 18.03 -5.57
C VAL A 354 -0.28 17.58 -5.27
N GLN A 355 -0.47 16.44 -4.63
CA GLN A 355 -1.79 15.94 -4.24
C GLN A 355 -2.50 16.92 -3.29
N ARG A 356 -1.79 17.43 -2.28
CA ARG A 356 -2.34 18.46 -1.37
C ARG A 356 -2.71 19.74 -2.12
N ALA A 357 -1.85 20.20 -3.04
CA ALA A 357 -2.09 21.39 -3.83
C ALA A 357 -3.34 21.28 -4.72
N LEU A 358 -3.59 20.10 -5.30
CA LEU A 358 -4.79 19.81 -6.07
C LEU A 358 -6.07 19.88 -5.21
N ILE A 359 -6.01 19.39 -3.97
CA ILE A 359 -7.15 19.47 -3.03
C ILE A 359 -7.44 20.94 -2.67
N LEU A 360 -6.39 21.73 -2.39
CA LEU A 360 -6.51 23.11 -1.95
C LEU A 360 -6.89 24.10 -3.08
N SER A 361 -6.60 23.75 -4.32
CA SER A 361 -6.91 24.62 -5.48
C SER A 361 -8.38 24.60 -5.89
N GLU A 362 -9.23 23.78 -5.28
CA GLU A 362 -10.68 23.68 -5.55
C GLU A 362 -11.02 23.66 -7.05
N GLN A 363 -10.26 22.90 -7.84
CA GLN A 363 -10.34 22.82 -9.32
C GLN A 363 -9.89 24.08 -10.08
N GLY A 364 -9.27 25.06 -9.41
CA GLY A 364 -8.62 26.21 -10.01
C GLY A 364 -7.13 25.96 -10.32
N ASP A 365 -6.45 27.00 -10.82
CA ASP A 365 -5.00 26.95 -11.05
C ASP A 365 -4.23 26.77 -9.72
N ILE A 366 -3.14 25.99 -9.75
CA ILE A 366 -2.30 25.76 -8.58
C ILE A 366 -1.39 26.98 -8.35
N ALA A 367 -1.75 27.82 -7.37
CA ALA A 367 -0.98 28.98 -6.94
C ALA A 367 0.10 28.61 -5.91
N SER A 368 1.03 29.52 -5.62
CA SER A 368 2.11 29.30 -4.66
C SER A 368 1.62 29.06 -3.21
N GLU A 369 0.46 29.58 -2.86
CA GLU A 369 -0.20 29.38 -1.57
C GLU A 369 -0.71 27.94 -1.36
N HIS A 370 -1.07 27.24 -2.45
CA HIS A 370 -1.50 25.83 -2.41
C HIS A 370 -0.31 24.87 -2.22
N ILE A 371 0.93 25.32 -2.46
CA ILE A 371 2.15 24.51 -2.27
C ILE A 371 2.56 24.59 -0.80
N LEU A 372 2.16 23.59 0.00
CA LEU A 372 2.52 23.47 1.40
C LEU A 372 3.74 22.56 1.55
N LEU A 373 4.88 23.14 1.94
CA LEU A 373 6.15 22.45 2.14
C LEU A 373 6.36 22.11 3.61
N GLU A 374 6.88 20.92 3.91
CA GLU A 374 7.12 20.50 5.29
C GLU A 374 8.23 21.35 5.96
N GLY A 375 7.93 21.82 7.18
CA GLY A 375 8.86 22.62 7.99
C GLY A 375 8.88 24.13 7.74
N VAL A 376 8.19 24.66 6.72
CA VAL A 376 8.15 26.10 6.42
C VAL A 376 6.74 26.69 6.61
N ASP A 377 5.70 25.98 6.21
CA ASP A 377 4.35 26.53 6.08
C ASP A 377 3.34 26.07 7.16
N TRP A 378 3.71 25.12 8.04
CA TRP A 378 2.77 24.60 9.05
C TRP A 378 2.66 25.46 10.33
N GLN A 379 3.55 26.45 10.52
CA GLN A 379 3.50 27.35 11.67
C GLN A 379 2.50 28.51 11.49
N ASP A 380 2.07 28.79 10.25
CA ASP A 380 1.08 29.83 9.94
C ASP A 380 -0.34 29.23 9.67
N ALA A 381 -0.73 28.20 10.42
CA ALA A 381 -2.10 27.64 10.37
C ALA A 381 -3.20 28.66 10.73
N SER A 382 -2.85 29.85 11.24
CA SER A 382 -3.76 30.99 11.42
C SER A 382 -4.26 31.60 10.09
N SER A 383 -3.58 31.36 8.97
CA SER A 383 -4.03 31.81 7.64
C SER A 383 -5.13 30.93 7.03
N LEU A 384 -5.23 29.67 7.42
CA LEU A 384 -6.29 28.76 6.95
C LEU A 384 -7.68 29.07 7.56
N GLN A 385 -7.72 29.75 8.73
CA GLN A 385 -8.97 30.22 9.33
C GLN A 385 -9.58 31.43 8.60
N GLN A 386 -8.81 32.19 7.85
CA GLN A 386 -9.33 33.36 7.11
C GLN A 386 -10.00 33.00 5.77
N VAL A 387 -9.81 31.81 5.23
CA VAL A 387 -10.45 31.39 3.97
C VAL A 387 -11.89 30.91 4.22
N VAL A 388 -12.19 30.42 5.44
CA VAL A 388 -13.55 29.97 5.81
C VAL A 388 -14.50 31.12 6.17
N GLU A 389 -13.98 32.33 6.48
CA GLU A 389 -14.80 33.47 6.90
C GLU A 389 -15.35 34.36 5.75
N ARG A 390 -15.12 33.99 4.47
CA ARG A 390 -15.61 34.76 3.32
C ARG A 390 -16.85 34.19 2.63
N SER A 391 -17.54 33.26 3.22
CA SER A 391 -18.90 32.91 2.75
C SER A 391 -19.95 33.54 3.67
N ASP A 392 -20.45 34.72 3.25
CA ASP A 392 -21.59 35.40 3.86
C ASP A 392 -22.83 34.50 3.90
N ILE A 393 -23.11 33.94 5.05
CA ILE A 393 -24.45 33.49 5.44
C ILE A 393 -24.71 34.04 6.84
N ALA A 394 -25.64 35.00 6.88
CA ALA A 394 -26.13 35.65 8.08
C ALA A 394 -26.75 34.64 9.07
N THR A 395 -26.22 34.61 10.30
CA THR A 395 -26.84 33.91 11.45
C THR A 395 -26.80 34.78 12.70
N PRO A 396 -27.81 34.70 13.58
CA PRO A 396 -28.08 35.72 14.59
C PRO A 396 -27.17 35.65 15.82
N GLU A 397 -27.00 36.79 16.44
CA GLU A 397 -26.20 37.12 17.63
C GLU A 397 -26.40 36.16 18.81
N ILE A 398 -25.30 35.58 19.32
CA ILE A 398 -25.20 35.08 20.70
C ILE A 398 -24.02 35.80 21.38
N LYS A 399 -24.31 36.42 22.54
CA LYS A 399 -23.40 37.26 23.32
C LYS A 399 -22.18 36.47 23.87
N PRO A 400 -21.00 37.09 24.03
CA PRO A 400 -19.78 36.42 24.44
C PRO A 400 -19.71 36.18 25.97
N VAL A 401 -19.32 34.97 26.35
CA VAL A 401 -18.86 34.63 27.69
C VAL A 401 -17.32 34.55 27.69
N ALA A 402 -16.72 35.07 28.74
CA ALA A 402 -15.34 35.52 28.92
C ALA A 402 -14.22 34.51 28.55
N GLN A 403 -13.24 35.04 27.79
CA GLN A 403 -12.00 34.41 27.31
C GLN A 403 -10.85 34.31 28.36
N ALA A 404 -11.14 34.16 29.66
CA ALA A 404 -10.12 34.26 30.70
C ALA A 404 -9.57 32.90 31.23
N GLU A 405 -10.11 31.75 30.85
CA GLU A 405 -9.71 30.46 31.47
C GLU A 405 -9.02 29.45 30.51
N VAL A 406 -8.93 29.70 29.22
CA VAL A 406 -8.35 28.76 28.26
C VAL A 406 -6.82 28.84 28.17
N ASN A 407 -6.20 29.95 28.58
CA ASN A 407 -4.74 30.16 28.43
C ASN A 407 -3.86 29.61 29.57
N LYS A 408 -4.42 28.83 30.48
CA LYS A 408 -3.62 28.18 31.56
C LYS A 408 -3.29 26.70 31.31
N LEU A 409 -3.77 26.12 30.23
CA LEU A 409 -3.60 24.66 29.93
C LEU A 409 -2.48 24.34 28.92
N PHE A 410 -1.82 25.32 28.33
CA PHE A 410 -0.81 25.07 27.29
C PHE A 410 0.65 25.36 27.68
N ASN A 411 1.00 25.26 28.95
CA ASN A 411 2.39 25.23 29.34
C ASN A 411 2.64 24.13 30.38
N ASN A 412 3.03 22.94 29.92
CA ASN A 412 4.15 22.13 30.45
C ASN A 412 4.24 20.75 29.78
N ASN A 413 5.42 20.51 29.18
CA ASN A 413 6.16 19.24 29.05
C ASN A 413 5.50 17.97 28.50
N GLY A 414 5.88 17.59 27.27
CA GLY A 414 6.42 16.30 26.82
C GLY A 414 5.92 15.01 27.47
N ALA A 415 4.60 14.76 27.52
CA ALA A 415 4.05 13.43 27.75
C ALA A 415 3.31 13.00 26.48
N ALA A 416 3.45 11.72 26.11
CA ALA A 416 2.96 11.18 24.85
C ALA A 416 1.46 11.39 24.67
N LEU A 417 1.05 11.85 23.49
CA LEU A 417 -0.34 12.10 23.03
C LEU A 417 -1.31 10.94 23.37
N GLY A 418 -0.79 9.73 23.57
CA GLY A 418 -1.54 8.55 23.93
C GLY A 418 -2.02 8.51 25.39
N ASP A 419 -1.36 9.19 26.31
CA ASP A 419 -1.76 9.20 27.73
C ASP A 419 -2.83 10.28 27.99
N GLU A 420 -2.73 11.44 27.35
CA GLU A 420 -3.77 12.48 27.42
C GLU A 420 -5.12 12.02 26.83
N LEU A 421 -5.10 11.29 25.72
CA LEU A 421 -6.31 10.70 25.13
C LEU A 421 -6.94 9.65 26.06
N ARG A 422 -6.13 8.88 26.79
CA ARG A 422 -6.64 7.91 27.79
C ARG A 422 -7.26 8.60 28.99
N ASP A 423 -6.66 9.67 29.47
CA ASP A 423 -7.20 10.42 30.61
C ASP A 423 -8.53 11.09 30.25
N GLN A 424 -8.68 11.63 29.04
CA GLN A 424 -9.95 12.16 28.56
C GLN A 424 -11.01 11.05 28.41
N GLU A 425 -10.64 9.89 27.88
CA GLU A 425 -11.55 8.74 27.78
C GLU A 425 -12.03 8.28 29.18
N TYR A 426 -11.14 8.22 30.14
CA TYR A 426 -11.46 7.85 31.52
C TYR A 426 -12.40 8.87 32.20
N THR A 427 -12.20 10.15 31.97
CA THR A 427 -13.07 11.22 32.45
C THR A 427 -14.49 11.09 31.90
N ILE A 428 -14.63 10.89 30.58
CA ILE A 428 -15.95 10.70 29.93
C ILE A 428 -16.69 9.48 30.50
N ILE A 429 -15.96 8.37 30.72
CA ILE A 429 -16.55 7.14 31.29
C ILE A 429 -16.99 7.38 32.74
N MET A 430 -16.24 8.11 33.55
CA MET A 430 -16.59 8.42 34.94
C MET A 430 -17.78 9.36 35.03
N ASP A 431 -17.84 10.41 34.21
CA ASP A 431 -18.97 11.35 34.18
C ASP A 431 -20.27 10.62 33.78
N THR A 432 -20.21 9.74 32.80
CA THR A 432 -21.33 8.95 32.36
C THR A 432 -21.78 7.92 33.45
N LEU A 433 -20.82 7.40 34.23
CA LEU A 433 -21.13 6.52 35.40
C LEU A 433 -21.91 7.25 36.46
N VAL A 434 -21.53 8.48 36.79
CA VAL A 434 -22.22 9.33 37.76
C VAL A 434 -23.63 9.70 37.28
N GLU A 435 -23.75 10.12 36.01
CA GLU A 435 -25.05 10.48 35.42
C GLU A 435 -26.03 9.30 35.34
N CYS A 436 -25.54 8.10 35.04
CA CYS A 436 -26.38 6.89 34.96
C CYS A 436 -26.56 6.17 36.31
N GLN A 437 -26.08 6.76 37.41
CA GLN A 437 -26.19 6.17 38.75
C GLN A 437 -25.73 4.71 38.83
N GLY A 438 -24.64 4.35 38.12
CA GLY A 438 -24.10 2.99 38.13
C GLY A 438 -24.80 1.97 37.21
N ARG A 439 -25.85 2.35 36.49
CA ARG A 439 -26.61 1.44 35.60
C ARG A 439 -25.83 1.16 34.29
N ARG A 440 -25.06 0.08 34.31
CA ARG A 440 -24.10 -0.28 33.24
C ARG A 440 -24.72 -0.45 31.85
N LYS A 441 -26.01 -0.82 31.75
CA LYS A 441 -26.69 -0.98 30.47
C LYS A 441 -27.01 0.37 29.83
N GLU A 442 -27.60 1.29 30.63
CA GLU A 442 -27.87 2.66 30.17
C GLU A 442 -26.58 3.44 29.82
N MET A 443 -25.51 3.18 30.57
CA MET A 443 -24.20 3.74 30.32
C MET A 443 -23.58 3.24 28.98
N ALA A 444 -23.71 1.96 28.65
CA ALA A 444 -23.25 1.39 27.40
C ALA A 444 -24.03 1.98 26.22
N ASP A 445 -25.34 2.11 26.34
CA ASP A 445 -26.21 2.71 25.32
C ASP A 445 -25.88 4.21 25.10
N LYS A 446 -25.60 4.96 26.19
CA LYS A 446 -25.27 6.39 26.13
C LYS A 446 -23.89 6.67 25.54
N LEU A 447 -22.92 5.80 25.79
CA LEU A 447 -21.57 5.86 25.23
C LEU A 447 -21.47 5.26 23.81
N GLY A 448 -22.54 4.68 23.26
CA GLY A 448 -22.55 4.04 21.95
C GLY A 448 -21.65 2.80 21.86
N ILE A 449 -21.37 2.11 23.00
CA ILE A 449 -20.48 0.95 23.03
C ILE A 449 -21.20 -0.30 23.57
N SER A 450 -20.68 -1.48 23.21
CA SER A 450 -21.25 -2.72 23.71
C SER A 450 -21.06 -2.89 25.23
N PRO A 451 -22.01 -3.57 25.96
CA PRO A 451 -21.82 -3.86 27.38
C PRO A 451 -20.56 -4.67 27.70
N ARG A 452 -20.04 -5.41 26.72
CA ARG A 452 -18.78 -6.17 26.82
C ARG A 452 -17.56 -5.22 26.76
N THR A 453 -17.59 -4.26 25.83
CA THR A 453 -16.55 -3.22 25.68
C THR A 453 -16.48 -2.34 26.93
N LEU A 454 -17.65 -1.95 27.48
CA LEU A 454 -17.70 -1.17 28.71
C LEU A 454 -17.09 -1.93 29.89
N ARG A 455 -17.38 -3.22 30.07
CA ARG A 455 -16.77 -4.04 31.12
C ARG A 455 -15.25 -4.12 30.99
N TYR A 456 -14.74 -4.28 29.77
CA TYR A 456 -13.31 -4.31 29.51
C TYR A 456 -12.64 -2.98 29.86
N LYS A 457 -13.25 -1.84 29.48
CA LYS A 457 -12.72 -0.50 29.78
C LYS A 457 -12.73 -0.21 31.29
N LEU A 458 -13.80 -0.55 32.00
CA LEU A 458 -13.88 -0.42 33.46
C LEU A 458 -12.88 -1.32 34.20
N ALA A 459 -12.61 -2.54 33.72
CA ALA A 459 -11.56 -3.40 34.26
C ALA A 459 -10.19 -2.77 34.09
N LYS A 460 -9.87 -2.23 32.90
CA LYS A 460 -8.60 -1.56 32.60
C LYS A 460 -8.38 -0.28 33.42
N MET A 461 -9.44 0.47 33.73
CA MET A 461 -9.39 1.63 34.63
C MET A 461 -9.06 1.22 36.07
N ARG A 462 -9.62 0.09 36.56
CA ARG A 462 -9.29 -0.47 37.88
C ARG A 462 -7.84 -0.93 37.96
N ASP A 463 -7.34 -1.58 36.90
CA ASP A 463 -5.93 -2.02 36.81
C ASP A 463 -4.96 -0.82 36.76
N ALA A 464 -5.43 0.32 36.24
CA ALA A 464 -4.71 1.59 36.25
C ALA A 464 -4.81 2.36 37.61
N GLY A 465 -5.49 1.80 38.64
CA GLY A 465 -5.59 2.37 39.97
C GLY A 465 -6.69 3.43 40.17
N ILE A 466 -7.65 3.54 39.24
CA ILE A 466 -8.76 4.47 39.32
C ILE A 466 -9.89 3.84 40.13
N ASP A 467 -10.33 4.51 41.21
CA ASP A 467 -11.40 4.04 42.07
C ASP A 467 -12.77 4.25 41.38
N ILE A 468 -13.44 3.15 41.06
CA ILE A 468 -14.74 3.17 40.36
C ILE A 468 -15.85 2.86 41.39
N PRO A 469 -16.76 3.79 41.66
CA PRO A 469 -17.91 3.55 42.54
C PRO A 469 -18.72 2.37 42.04
N ASN A 470 -19.22 1.56 43.01
CA ASN A 470 -20.02 0.36 42.70
C ASN A 470 -21.40 0.68 42.13
#